data_e560e8b664df10cea385985dc746e266
#
_entry.id   e560e8b664df10cea385985dc746e266
#
_cell.length_a   1.000
_cell.length_b   1.000
_cell.length_c   1.000
_cell.angle_alpha   90.00
_cell.angle_beta   90.00
_cell.angle_gamma   90.00
#
_symmetry.space_group_name_H-M   'P 1'
#
loop_
_entity.id
_entity.type
_entity.pdbx_description
1 polymer ?
#
loop_
_entity_poly.entity_id
_entity_poly.type
_entity_poly.pdbx_seq_one_letter_code
_entity_poly.pdbx_strand_id
1 'polypeptide(L)'
;MIRYCYGKSRKRLYIAHEIQGRSMKKNLMNYLYVLLFVVTAIELNARSYYFKSYEVEDGLSNNNVTCCVQDHYGFMWFGTRDGLNRFDGNKFHIIKNQTKQRGTLISSWITDLAISPSGELWVGTNMGVQKYDYQTDTFSLIKFTKGIGCTYLEFDHQGNLWMLLSGFSLIKYNEQSELHQNYLYKDSDPITSFYITPQDQIWATTLNGNVVLLDPTDNKFIPLNI
;
A
#
# COMPACT_ATOMS: atom_id res chain seq x y z
N MET A 1 13.15 65.78 63.39
CA MET A 1 13.05 66.08 61.93
C MET A 1 13.74 65.06 61.01
N ILE A 2 14.11 63.95 61.56
CA ILE A 2 14.87 62.93 60.79
C ILE A 2 13.99 61.66 60.39
N ARG A 3 12.81 61.50 60.99
CA ARG A 3 11.94 60.35 60.73
C ARG A 3 11.08 60.45 59.45
N TYR A 4 10.88 61.64 58.92
CA TYR A 4 10.02 61.83 57.73
C TYR A 4 10.76 61.66 56.39
N CYS A 5 12.06 61.82 56.35
CA CYS A 5 12.82 61.61 55.11
C CYS A 5 13.04 60.11 54.76
N TYR A 6 13.03 59.22 55.73
CA TYR A 6 13.33 57.80 55.54
C TYR A 6 12.13 57.02 54.94
N GLY A 7 10.90 57.50 55.17
CA GLY A 7 9.71 56.88 54.67
C GLY A 7 9.46 57.11 53.15
N LYS A 8 9.78 58.29 52.66
CA LYS A 8 9.62 58.67 51.25
C LYS A 8 10.61 57.91 50.32
N SER A 9 11.83 57.72 50.80
CA SER A 9 12.87 57.02 50.06
C SER A 9 12.53 55.54 49.86
N ARG A 10 12.06 54.89 50.93
CA ARG A 10 11.65 53.45 50.80
C ARG A 10 10.46 53.23 49.88
N LYS A 11 9.46 54.13 49.87
CA LYS A 11 8.33 54.01 48.92
C LYS A 11 8.78 54.19 47.48
N ARG A 12 9.69 55.07 47.16
CA ARG A 12 10.23 55.28 45.84
C ARG A 12 11.05 54.06 45.39
N LEU A 13 11.82 53.43 46.22
CA LEU A 13 12.54 52.20 45.91
C LEU A 13 11.61 51.03 45.71
N TYR A 14 10.55 50.88 46.51
CA TYR A 14 9.55 49.83 46.33
C TYR A 14 8.78 50.00 45.02
N ILE A 15 8.36 51.22 44.66
CA ILE A 15 7.66 51.48 43.40
C ILE A 15 8.56 51.21 42.17
N ALA A 16 9.84 51.64 42.26
CA ALA A 16 10.81 51.42 41.21
C ALA A 16 11.08 49.92 41.00
N HIS A 17 11.21 49.14 42.08
CA HIS A 17 11.39 47.68 41.97
C HIS A 17 10.17 46.97 41.45
N GLU A 18 8.96 47.41 41.79
CA GLU A 18 7.71 46.86 41.32
C GLU A 18 7.45 47.19 39.81
N ILE A 19 7.78 48.42 39.39
CA ILE A 19 7.70 48.84 37.99
C ILE A 19 8.72 48.07 37.14
N GLN A 20 9.95 47.87 37.64
CA GLN A 20 10.99 47.13 36.92
C GLN A 20 10.66 45.64 36.82
N GLY A 21 10.07 45.03 37.86
CA GLY A 21 9.61 43.65 37.84
C GLY A 21 8.42 43.40 36.90
N ARG A 22 7.49 44.38 36.79
CA ARG A 22 6.36 44.30 35.84
C ARG A 22 6.84 44.47 34.40
N SER A 23 7.80 45.37 34.14
CA SER A 23 8.39 45.55 32.80
C SER A 23 9.15 44.28 32.35
N MET A 24 9.96 43.67 33.22
CA MET A 24 10.68 42.45 32.92
C MET A 24 9.73 41.28 32.63
N LYS A 25 8.66 41.10 33.42
CA LYS A 25 7.66 40.06 33.18
C LYS A 25 6.93 40.25 31.83
N LYS A 26 6.60 41.50 31.49
CA LYS A 26 5.94 41.84 30.22
C LYS A 26 6.85 41.56 29.02
N ASN A 27 8.14 41.90 29.14
CA ASN A 27 9.11 41.61 28.10
C ASN A 27 9.35 40.09 27.96
N LEU A 28 9.46 39.35 29.08
CA LEU A 28 9.60 37.89 29.07
C LEU A 28 8.41 37.22 28.40
N MET A 29 7.18 37.66 28.66
CA MET A 29 5.96 37.18 27.99
C MET A 29 6.02 37.43 26.49
N ASN A 30 6.44 38.62 26.07
CA ASN A 30 6.57 38.91 24.63
C ASN A 30 7.62 38.03 23.95
N TYR A 31 8.77 37.77 24.59
CA TYR A 31 9.74 36.82 24.06
C TYR A 31 9.19 35.40 23.99
N LEU A 32 8.38 34.99 24.96
CA LEU A 32 7.72 33.67 24.93
C LEU A 32 6.74 33.54 23.78
N TYR A 33 5.94 34.59 23.51
CA TYR A 33 5.04 34.62 22.36
C TYR A 33 5.77 34.59 21.02
N VAL A 34 6.88 35.34 20.90
CA VAL A 34 7.73 35.34 19.71
C VAL A 34 8.36 33.95 19.50
N LEU A 35 8.87 33.34 20.57
CA LEU A 35 9.44 32.01 20.51
C LEU A 35 8.40 30.98 20.11
N LEU A 36 7.20 31.03 20.70
CA LEU A 36 6.08 30.14 20.33
C LEU A 36 5.69 30.33 18.87
N PHE A 37 5.62 31.59 18.41
CA PHE A 37 5.30 31.88 17.01
C PHE A 37 6.37 31.36 16.04
N VAL A 38 7.67 31.49 16.40
CA VAL A 38 8.78 30.96 15.60
C VAL A 38 8.73 29.43 15.57
N VAL A 39 8.47 28.77 16.70
CA VAL A 39 8.37 27.31 16.77
C VAL A 39 7.20 26.80 15.92
N THR A 40 6.04 27.45 15.99
CA THR A 40 4.88 27.06 15.17
C THR A 40 5.09 27.36 13.68
N ALA A 41 5.86 28.39 13.32
CA ALA A 41 6.17 28.72 11.93
C ALA A 41 7.14 27.70 11.27
N ILE A 42 7.96 27.01 12.06
CA ILE A 42 8.90 26.00 11.52
C ILE A 42 8.18 24.74 11.05
N GLU A 43 7.01 24.42 11.62
CA GLU A 43 6.24 23.21 11.26
C GLU A 43 5.32 23.39 10.04
N LEU A 44 5.19 24.59 9.49
CA LEU A 44 4.35 24.90 8.33
C LEU A 44 5.07 24.64 6.98
N ASN A 45 5.89 23.58 6.90
CA ASN A 45 6.34 23.05 5.61
C ASN A 45 5.21 22.23 4.96
N ALA A 46 4.26 22.89 4.33
CA ALA A 46 3.32 22.23 3.43
C ALA A 46 4.13 21.60 2.30
N ARG A 47 4.28 20.25 2.32
CA ARG A 47 4.88 19.52 1.22
C ARG A 47 3.94 19.67 0.02
N SER A 48 4.41 20.36 -0.99
CA SER A 48 3.74 20.43 -2.28
C SER A 48 3.85 19.06 -2.94
N TYR A 49 2.74 18.32 -3.05
CA TYR A 49 2.71 17.08 -3.81
C TYR A 49 2.40 17.43 -5.26
N TYR A 50 3.29 17.03 -6.16
CA TYR A 50 3.05 17.09 -7.59
C TYR A 50 2.43 15.77 -8.05
N PHE A 51 1.24 15.84 -8.64
CA PHE A 51 0.61 14.70 -9.30
C PHE A 51 0.84 14.81 -10.79
N LYS A 52 1.36 13.74 -11.40
CA LYS A 52 1.47 13.59 -12.84
C LYS A 52 0.48 12.52 -13.29
N SER A 53 -0.44 12.89 -14.17
CA SER A 53 -1.34 11.94 -14.81
C SER A 53 -0.64 11.33 -16.02
N TYR A 54 -0.92 10.04 -16.27
CA TYR A 54 -0.48 9.32 -17.45
C TYR A 54 -1.67 8.67 -18.12
N GLU A 55 -1.78 8.83 -19.43
CA GLU A 55 -2.88 8.35 -20.24
C GLU A 55 -2.35 7.54 -21.44
N VAL A 56 -3.24 7.08 -22.31
CA VAL A 56 -2.89 6.34 -23.53
C VAL A 56 -2.00 7.19 -24.44
N GLU A 57 -2.23 8.50 -24.46
CA GLU A 57 -1.42 9.47 -25.21
C GLU A 57 0.03 9.56 -24.71
N ASP A 58 0.28 9.23 -23.44
CA ASP A 58 1.61 9.15 -22.84
C ASP A 58 2.26 7.76 -23.02
N GLY A 59 1.57 6.81 -23.64
CA GLY A 59 2.06 5.48 -23.95
C GLY A 59 1.55 4.36 -23.07
N LEU A 60 0.54 4.61 -22.21
CA LEU A 60 -0.15 3.56 -21.45
C LEU A 60 -1.03 2.73 -22.40
N SER A 61 -1.14 1.41 -22.17
CA SER A 61 -1.91 0.54 -23.05
C SER A 61 -3.43 0.76 -23.00
N ASN A 62 -3.94 1.21 -21.85
CA ASN A 62 -5.35 1.51 -21.61
C ASN A 62 -5.51 2.37 -20.34
N ASN A 63 -6.43 3.33 -20.35
CA ASN A 63 -6.69 4.23 -19.20
C ASN A 63 -7.36 3.52 -18.00
N ASN A 64 -7.84 2.28 -18.17
CA ASN A 64 -8.38 1.48 -17.07
C ASN A 64 -7.24 0.64 -16.44
N VAL A 65 -6.54 1.24 -15.49
CA VAL A 65 -5.51 0.58 -14.68
C VAL A 65 -6.20 -0.22 -13.57
N THR A 66 -5.91 -1.51 -13.49
CA THR A 66 -6.47 -2.44 -12.51
C THR A 66 -5.60 -2.60 -11.27
N CYS A 67 -4.28 -2.57 -11.45
CA CYS A 67 -3.29 -2.82 -10.40
C CYS A 67 -1.94 -2.18 -10.74
N CYS A 68 -1.09 -2.00 -9.73
CA CYS A 68 0.29 -1.60 -9.93
C CYS A 68 1.19 -2.16 -8.84
N VAL A 69 2.44 -2.49 -9.21
CA VAL A 69 3.51 -2.89 -8.28
C VAL A 69 4.84 -2.31 -8.73
N GLN A 70 5.78 -2.17 -7.81
CA GLN A 70 7.17 -1.84 -8.12
C GLN A 70 8.04 -3.09 -7.93
N ASP A 71 8.86 -3.40 -8.93
CA ASP A 71 9.80 -4.51 -8.83
C ASP A 71 11.12 -4.09 -8.16
N HIS A 72 11.98 -5.07 -7.88
CA HIS A 72 13.28 -4.85 -7.23
C HIS A 72 14.30 -4.10 -8.10
N TYR A 73 14.06 -3.97 -9.42
CA TYR A 73 14.86 -3.14 -10.33
C TYR A 73 14.40 -1.68 -10.33
N GLY A 74 13.27 -1.37 -9.65
CA GLY A 74 12.70 -0.04 -9.59
C GLY A 74 11.71 0.28 -10.71
N PHE A 75 11.43 -0.64 -11.64
CA PHE A 75 10.38 -0.47 -12.63
C PHE A 75 9.00 -0.51 -11.97
N MET A 76 8.13 0.40 -12.39
CA MET A 76 6.72 0.34 -12.06
C MET A 76 5.98 -0.51 -13.10
N TRP A 77 5.21 -1.49 -12.64
CA TRP A 77 4.37 -2.31 -13.47
C TRP A 77 2.91 -1.92 -13.27
N PHE A 78 2.19 -1.74 -14.37
CA PHE A 78 0.77 -1.41 -14.37
C PHE A 78 0.00 -2.44 -15.17
N GLY A 79 -0.96 -3.09 -14.52
CA GLY A 79 -1.94 -3.93 -15.17
C GLY A 79 -3.08 -3.09 -15.72
N THR A 80 -3.51 -3.38 -16.94
CA THR A 80 -4.68 -2.76 -17.54
C THR A 80 -5.59 -3.81 -18.17
N ARG A 81 -6.74 -3.37 -18.68
CA ARG A 81 -7.63 -4.27 -19.46
C ARG A 81 -7.09 -4.61 -20.85
N ASP A 82 -6.01 -3.95 -21.31
CA ASP A 82 -5.46 -4.16 -22.67
C ASP A 82 -3.93 -4.24 -22.68
N GLY A 83 -3.33 -4.79 -21.63
CA GLY A 83 -1.90 -5.08 -21.57
C GLY A 83 -1.28 -4.87 -20.20
N LEU A 84 -0.09 -5.43 -20.05
CA LEU A 84 0.83 -5.18 -18.97
C LEU A 84 1.81 -4.09 -19.41
N ASN A 85 2.03 -3.08 -18.56
CA ASN A 85 2.87 -1.95 -18.88
C ASN A 85 4.02 -1.89 -17.89
N ARG A 86 5.27 -1.89 -18.37
CA ARG A 86 6.47 -1.61 -17.59
C ARG A 86 6.89 -0.17 -17.80
N PHE A 87 7.03 0.59 -16.72
CA PHE A 87 7.42 1.99 -16.74
C PHE A 87 8.79 2.18 -16.09
N ASP A 88 9.71 2.82 -16.80
CA ASP A 88 11.09 3.05 -16.36
C ASP A 88 11.30 4.43 -15.71
N GLY A 89 10.24 5.18 -15.45
CA GLY A 89 10.26 6.57 -14.98
C GLY A 89 10.12 7.60 -16.12
N ASN A 90 10.25 7.17 -17.38
CA ASN A 90 10.16 8.03 -18.56
C ASN A 90 9.20 7.48 -19.62
N LYS A 91 9.26 6.18 -19.92
CA LYS A 91 8.51 5.53 -21.01
C LYS A 91 7.79 4.29 -20.53
N PHE A 92 6.65 4.01 -21.16
CA PHE A 92 5.94 2.75 -21.03
C PHE A 92 6.42 1.75 -22.09
N HIS A 93 6.70 0.52 -21.64
CA HIS A 93 6.86 -0.63 -22.51
C HIS A 93 5.62 -1.51 -22.37
N ILE A 94 4.85 -1.64 -23.45
CA ILE A 94 3.58 -2.37 -23.46
C ILE A 94 3.80 -3.82 -23.86
N ILE A 95 3.30 -4.74 -23.04
CA ILE A 95 3.32 -6.19 -23.27
C ILE A 95 1.88 -6.68 -23.41
N LYS A 96 1.57 -7.31 -24.55
CA LYS A 96 0.24 -7.85 -24.85
C LYS A 96 0.30 -9.34 -25.17
N ASN A 97 -0.85 -9.99 -25.08
CA ASN A 97 -1.00 -11.36 -25.57
C ASN A 97 -0.68 -11.42 -27.07
N GLN A 98 0.13 -12.41 -27.44
CA GLN A 98 0.43 -12.74 -28.85
C GLN A 98 0.09 -14.20 -29.10
N THR A 99 -1.10 -14.45 -29.62
CA THR A 99 -1.73 -15.80 -29.77
C THR A 99 -0.88 -16.84 -30.47
N LYS A 100 0.11 -16.46 -31.27
CA LYS A 100 0.96 -17.38 -32.05
C LYS A 100 2.36 -17.55 -31.48
N GLN A 101 2.72 -16.81 -30.42
CA GLN A 101 4.07 -16.81 -29.84
C GLN A 101 4.05 -17.44 -28.43
N ARG A 102 4.96 -18.39 -28.21
CA ARG A 102 5.16 -18.99 -26.87
C ARG A 102 5.86 -17.99 -25.93
N GLY A 103 5.59 -18.12 -24.63
CA GLY A 103 6.23 -17.27 -23.63
C GLY A 103 5.66 -15.86 -23.53
N THR A 104 4.51 -15.59 -24.18
CA THR A 104 3.79 -14.30 -24.06
C THR A 104 2.69 -14.38 -23.01
N LEU A 105 2.09 -13.25 -22.68
CA LEU A 105 0.91 -13.20 -21.82
C LEU A 105 -0.20 -14.12 -22.37
N ILE A 106 -0.88 -14.87 -21.49
CA ILE A 106 -2.04 -15.70 -21.87
C ILE A 106 -3.27 -14.85 -22.20
N SER A 107 -3.32 -13.65 -21.63
CA SER A 107 -4.35 -12.64 -21.91
C SER A 107 -3.79 -11.24 -21.73
N SER A 108 -4.29 -10.27 -22.49
CA SER A 108 -4.00 -8.84 -22.29
C SER A 108 -4.82 -8.21 -21.16
N TRP A 109 -5.87 -8.87 -20.66
CA TRP A 109 -6.63 -8.38 -19.53
C TRP A 109 -5.96 -8.78 -18.23
N ILE A 110 -5.15 -7.87 -17.69
CA ILE A 110 -4.46 -8.02 -16.42
C ILE A 110 -5.44 -7.66 -15.30
N THR A 111 -5.52 -8.51 -14.30
CA THR A 111 -6.44 -8.34 -13.17
C THR A 111 -5.71 -7.96 -11.90
N ASP A 112 -4.54 -8.56 -11.67
CA ASP A 112 -3.72 -8.25 -10.51
C ASP A 112 -2.23 -8.57 -10.73
N LEU A 113 -1.35 -8.00 -9.89
CA LEU A 113 0.10 -8.16 -9.92
C LEU A 113 0.63 -8.36 -8.52
N ALA A 114 1.56 -9.29 -8.35
CA ALA A 114 2.27 -9.50 -7.10
C ALA A 114 3.78 -9.66 -7.34
N ILE A 115 4.58 -9.19 -6.37
CA ILE A 115 6.02 -9.45 -6.32
C ILE A 115 6.28 -10.46 -5.22
N SER A 116 6.96 -11.56 -5.55
CA SER A 116 7.36 -12.55 -4.56
C SER A 116 8.42 -12.00 -3.60
N PRO A 117 8.62 -12.59 -2.42
CA PRO A 117 9.72 -12.21 -1.52
C PRO A 117 11.12 -12.34 -2.17
N SER A 118 11.26 -13.17 -3.21
CA SER A 118 12.48 -13.29 -4.04
C SER A 118 12.58 -12.24 -5.15
N GLY A 119 11.59 -11.36 -5.30
CA GLY A 119 11.58 -10.27 -6.27
C GLY A 119 11.01 -10.62 -7.65
N GLU A 120 10.34 -11.74 -7.80
CA GLU A 120 9.78 -12.21 -9.07
C GLU A 120 8.38 -11.63 -9.29
N LEU A 121 8.10 -11.20 -10.52
CA LEU A 121 6.79 -10.66 -10.89
C LEU A 121 5.82 -11.79 -11.26
N TRP A 122 4.66 -11.77 -10.63
CA TRP A 122 3.53 -12.65 -10.93
C TRP A 122 2.35 -11.84 -11.46
N VAL A 123 1.70 -12.40 -12.48
CA VAL A 123 0.69 -11.69 -13.27
C VAL A 123 -0.59 -12.50 -13.27
N GLY A 124 -1.63 -11.99 -12.64
CA GLY A 124 -2.99 -12.47 -12.70
C GLY A 124 -3.70 -11.91 -13.93
N THR A 125 -4.40 -12.77 -14.66
CA THR A 125 -5.20 -12.41 -15.81
C THR A 125 -6.59 -13.03 -15.72
N ASN A 126 -7.51 -12.63 -16.60
CA ASN A 126 -8.81 -13.30 -16.71
C ASN A 126 -8.74 -14.73 -17.31
N MET A 127 -7.54 -15.23 -17.64
CA MET A 127 -7.32 -16.53 -18.28
C MET A 127 -6.27 -17.40 -17.60
N GLY A 128 -5.76 -16.98 -16.43
CA GLY A 128 -4.78 -17.71 -15.65
C GLY A 128 -3.76 -16.83 -14.99
N VAL A 129 -2.84 -17.45 -14.25
CA VAL A 129 -1.74 -16.81 -13.53
C VAL A 129 -0.41 -17.20 -14.15
N GLN A 130 0.44 -16.22 -14.39
CA GLN A 130 1.75 -16.39 -15.01
C GLN A 130 2.84 -15.77 -14.17
N LYS A 131 4.04 -16.32 -14.25
CA LYS A 131 5.29 -15.76 -13.71
C LYS A 131 6.10 -15.15 -14.86
N TYR A 132 6.63 -13.97 -14.66
CA TYR A 132 7.53 -13.30 -15.60
C TYR A 132 8.97 -13.68 -15.34
N ASP A 133 9.70 -14.00 -16.38
CA ASP A 133 11.13 -14.24 -16.36
C ASP A 133 11.86 -13.01 -16.92
N TYR A 134 12.61 -12.33 -16.06
CA TYR A 134 13.38 -11.13 -16.40
C TYR A 134 14.57 -11.40 -17.34
N GLN A 135 15.07 -12.62 -17.42
CA GLN A 135 16.23 -12.95 -18.25
C GLN A 135 15.84 -13.18 -19.70
N THR A 136 14.70 -13.84 -19.89
CA THR A 136 14.23 -14.24 -21.22
C THR A 136 13.10 -13.35 -21.76
N ASP A 137 12.59 -12.42 -20.94
CA ASP A 137 11.43 -11.56 -21.25
C ASP A 137 10.21 -12.39 -21.65
N THR A 138 9.98 -13.51 -20.92
CA THR A 138 8.88 -14.44 -21.20
C THR A 138 8.01 -14.71 -19.98
N PHE A 139 6.82 -15.28 -20.22
CA PHE A 139 5.87 -15.65 -19.19
C PHE A 139 5.68 -17.16 -19.14
N SER A 140 5.74 -17.74 -17.96
CA SER A 140 5.42 -19.14 -17.68
C SER A 140 4.07 -19.25 -16.97
N LEU A 141 3.20 -20.12 -17.44
CA LEU A 141 1.85 -20.31 -16.91
C LEU A 141 1.83 -21.34 -15.79
N ILE A 142 1.16 -21.03 -14.67
CA ILE A 142 0.76 -22.04 -13.69
C ILE A 142 -0.34 -22.90 -14.33
N LYS A 143 0.00 -24.14 -14.68
CA LYS A 143 -0.82 -25.00 -15.57
C LYS A 143 -2.25 -25.20 -15.10
N PHE A 144 -2.49 -25.39 -13.78
CA PHE A 144 -3.84 -25.63 -13.26
C PHE A 144 -4.73 -24.38 -13.30
N THR A 145 -4.17 -23.18 -13.47
CA THR A 145 -4.94 -21.93 -13.57
C THR A 145 -5.40 -21.62 -15.00
N LYS A 146 -4.99 -22.42 -15.98
CA LYS A 146 -5.30 -22.17 -17.40
C LYS A 146 -6.79 -22.09 -17.68
N GLY A 147 -7.24 -20.97 -18.22
CA GLY A 147 -8.65 -20.73 -18.55
C GLY A 147 -9.48 -20.29 -17.34
N ILE A 148 -8.86 -20.11 -16.17
CA ILE A 148 -9.51 -19.66 -14.94
C ILE A 148 -9.03 -18.24 -14.62
N GLY A 149 -9.96 -17.29 -14.53
CA GLY A 149 -9.61 -15.92 -14.18
C GLY A 149 -9.09 -15.83 -12.74
N CYS A 150 -8.11 -14.95 -12.51
CA CYS A 150 -7.62 -14.60 -11.19
C CYS A 150 -8.05 -13.18 -10.87
N THR A 151 -8.54 -12.91 -9.66
CA THR A 151 -8.96 -11.57 -9.23
C THR A 151 -7.97 -10.91 -8.28
N TYR A 152 -7.27 -11.70 -7.45
CA TYR A 152 -6.30 -11.20 -6.47
C TYR A 152 -5.11 -12.14 -6.34
N LEU A 153 -3.91 -11.55 -6.17
CA LEU A 153 -2.65 -12.24 -5.92
C LEU A 153 -1.95 -11.59 -4.74
N GLU A 154 -1.47 -12.38 -3.78
CA GLU A 154 -0.67 -11.89 -2.68
C GLU A 154 0.28 -12.98 -2.18
N PHE A 155 1.48 -12.60 -1.73
CA PHE A 155 2.43 -13.54 -1.12
C PHE A 155 2.38 -13.46 0.40
N ASP A 156 2.42 -14.63 1.05
CA ASP A 156 2.74 -14.69 2.48
C ASP A 156 4.26 -14.57 2.70
N HIS A 157 4.68 -14.33 3.95
CA HIS A 157 6.10 -14.20 4.29
C HIS A 157 6.90 -15.51 4.11
N GLN A 158 6.21 -16.64 3.97
CA GLN A 158 6.83 -17.94 3.69
C GLN A 158 7.07 -18.15 2.19
N GLY A 159 6.66 -17.19 1.34
CA GLY A 159 6.82 -17.25 -0.10
C GLY A 159 5.77 -18.10 -0.83
N ASN A 160 4.65 -18.41 -0.18
CA ASN A 160 3.52 -19.03 -0.89
C ASN A 160 2.66 -17.97 -1.54
N LEU A 161 2.24 -18.22 -2.78
CA LEU A 161 1.32 -17.38 -3.50
C LEU A 161 -0.12 -17.74 -3.12
N TRP A 162 -0.86 -16.77 -2.64
CA TRP A 162 -2.30 -16.85 -2.44
C TRP A 162 -2.99 -16.19 -3.63
N MET A 163 -3.98 -16.87 -4.19
CA MET A 163 -4.70 -16.38 -5.35
C MET A 163 -6.20 -16.65 -5.21
N LEU A 164 -7.00 -15.64 -5.50
CA LEU A 164 -8.44 -15.77 -5.59
C LEU A 164 -8.82 -16.00 -7.06
N LEU A 165 -9.26 -17.21 -7.37
CA LEU A 165 -9.63 -17.59 -8.72
C LEU A 165 -11.14 -17.41 -8.95
N SER A 166 -11.52 -17.23 -10.21
CA SER A 166 -12.92 -17.21 -10.65
C SER A 166 -13.61 -18.50 -10.23
N GLY A 167 -14.83 -18.38 -9.70
CA GLY A 167 -15.50 -19.47 -9.00
C GLY A 167 -15.28 -19.39 -7.49
N PHE A 168 -14.64 -18.30 -7.02
CA PHE A 168 -14.48 -17.95 -5.61
C PHE A 168 -13.64 -18.93 -4.79
N SER A 169 -12.67 -19.58 -5.45
CA SER A 169 -11.71 -20.46 -4.79
C SER A 169 -10.47 -19.66 -4.37
N LEU A 170 -10.19 -19.62 -3.07
CA LEU A 170 -8.93 -19.14 -2.55
C LEU A 170 -7.92 -20.28 -2.57
N ILE A 171 -6.83 -20.11 -3.31
CA ILE A 171 -5.80 -21.14 -3.49
C ILE A 171 -4.50 -20.64 -2.86
N LYS A 172 -3.88 -21.49 -2.03
CA LYS A 172 -2.46 -21.34 -1.62
C LYS A 172 -1.61 -22.20 -2.53
N TYR A 173 -0.62 -21.64 -3.17
CA TYR A 173 0.30 -22.31 -4.07
C TYR A 173 1.75 -22.14 -3.60
N ASN A 174 2.48 -23.24 -3.57
CA ASN A 174 3.91 -23.25 -3.32
C ASN A 174 4.68 -23.61 -4.59
N GLU A 175 5.47 -22.69 -5.11
CA GLU A 175 6.17 -22.87 -6.39
C GLU A 175 7.23 -23.98 -6.33
N GLN A 176 7.95 -24.12 -5.21
CA GLN A 176 9.04 -25.10 -5.11
C GLN A 176 8.56 -26.55 -5.17
N SER A 177 7.42 -26.82 -4.55
CA SER A 177 6.80 -28.15 -4.55
C SER A 177 5.76 -28.34 -5.66
N GLU A 178 5.38 -27.27 -6.34
CA GLU A 178 4.25 -27.20 -7.29
C GLU A 178 2.91 -27.66 -6.68
N LEU A 179 2.83 -27.69 -5.33
CA LEU A 179 1.61 -28.07 -4.63
C LEU A 179 0.67 -26.87 -4.45
N HIS A 180 -0.61 -27.13 -4.54
CA HIS A 180 -1.64 -26.16 -4.26
C HIS A 180 -2.71 -26.74 -3.33
N GLN A 181 -3.28 -25.87 -2.51
CA GLN A 181 -4.37 -26.19 -1.58
C GLN A 181 -5.51 -25.21 -1.77
N ASN A 182 -6.74 -25.74 -1.86
CA ASN A 182 -7.95 -24.94 -2.03
C ASN A 182 -8.62 -24.70 -0.66
N TYR A 183 -9.05 -23.45 -0.44
CA TYR A 183 -9.73 -23.00 0.77
C TYR A 183 -11.10 -22.44 0.38
N LEU A 184 -12.14 -23.02 0.96
CA LEU A 184 -13.53 -22.59 0.76
C LEU A 184 -14.11 -22.23 2.13
N TYR A 185 -14.99 -21.24 2.18
CA TYR A 185 -15.76 -20.97 3.38
C TYR A 185 -17.05 -21.79 3.40
N LYS A 186 -17.99 -21.47 2.52
CA LYS A 186 -19.24 -22.19 2.27
C LYS A 186 -19.65 -22.05 0.83
N ASP A 187 -20.23 -23.06 0.23
CA ASP A 187 -20.70 -23.02 -1.17
C ASP A 187 -21.75 -21.92 -1.40
N SER A 188 -22.59 -21.64 -0.38
CA SER A 188 -23.62 -20.60 -0.44
C SER A 188 -23.12 -19.20 -0.11
N ASP A 189 -21.85 -19.07 0.30
CA ASP A 189 -21.25 -17.79 0.72
C ASP A 189 -19.77 -17.75 0.35
N PRO A 190 -19.47 -17.62 -0.94
CA PRO A 190 -18.11 -17.69 -1.46
C PRO A 190 -17.26 -16.49 -1.04
N ILE A 191 -15.93 -16.69 -0.98
CA ILE A 191 -14.93 -15.67 -0.69
C ILE A 191 -14.86 -14.69 -1.87
N THR A 192 -14.91 -13.39 -1.59
CA THR A 192 -14.86 -12.32 -2.60
C THR A 192 -13.58 -11.51 -2.56
N SER A 193 -12.89 -11.49 -1.41
CA SER A 193 -11.61 -10.82 -1.23
C SER A 193 -10.86 -11.45 -0.06
N PHE A 194 -9.55 -11.25 0.01
CA PHE A 194 -8.74 -11.66 1.16
C PHE A 194 -7.64 -10.64 1.43
N TYR A 195 -7.06 -10.73 2.61
CA TYR A 195 -5.93 -9.92 3.08
C TYR A 195 -5.02 -10.78 3.94
N ILE A 196 -3.72 -10.68 3.71
CA ILE A 196 -2.67 -11.34 4.50
C ILE A 196 -2.10 -10.32 5.48
N THR A 197 -2.21 -10.59 6.78
CA THR A 197 -1.63 -9.71 7.79
C THR A 197 -0.10 -9.86 7.84
N PRO A 198 0.63 -8.90 8.44
CA PRO A 198 2.08 -9.04 8.68
C PRO A 198 2.48 -10.26 9.52
N GLN A 199 1.53 -10.94 10.17
CA GLN A 199 1.71 -12.17 10.94
C GLN A 199 1.21 -13.42 10.20
N ASP A 200 1.03 -13.34 8.86
CA ASP A 200 0.53 -14.40 7.99
C ASP A 200 -0.88 -14.93 8.35
N GLN A 201 -1.70 -14.12 9.02
CA GLN A 201 -3.11 -14.44 9.20
C GLN A 201 -3.88 -14.10 7.92
N ILE A 202 -4.72 -15.03 7.48
CA ILE A 202 -5.55 -14.84 6.28
C ILE A 202 -6.95 -14.44 6.71
N TRP A 203 -7.29 -13.20 6.43
CA TRP A 203 -8.62 -12.65 6.58
C TRP A 203 -9.32 -12.67 5.24
N ALA A 204 -10.60 -12.97 5.22
CA ALA A 204 -11.37 -12.93 3.98
C ALA A 204 -12.74 -12.30 4.19
N THR A 205 -13.29 -11.75 3.12
CA THR A 205 -14.69 -11.32 3.05
C THR A 205 -15.47 -12.24 2.13
N THR A 206 -16.76 -12.35 2.37
CA THR A 206 -17.63 -13.23 1.60
C THR A 206 -18.70 -12.45 0.85
N LEU A 207 -19.38 -13.10 -0.08
CA LEU A 207 -20.44 -12.50 -0.88
C LEU A 207 -21.61 -11.96 -0.03
N ASN A 208 -21.92 -12.63 1.09
CA ASN A 208 -22.99 -12.22 2.01
C ASN A 208 -22.51 -11.19 3.05
N GLY A 209 -21.29 -10.66 2.91
CA GLY A 209 -20.75 -9.61 3.79
C GLY A 209 -20.17 -10.10 5.11
N ASN A 210 -19.92 -11.41 5.27
CA ASN A 210 -19.23 -11.92 6.44
C ASN A 210 -17.73 -11.62 6.35
N VAL A 211 -17.11 -11.40 7.51
CA VAL A 211 -15.66 -11.39 7.68
C VAL A 211 -15.26 -12.70 8.34
N VAL A 212 -14.31 -13.38 7.75
CA VAL A 212 -13.86 -14.72 8.19
C VAL A 212 -12.33 -14.74 8.32
N LEU A 213 -11.86 -15.54 9.28
CA LEU A 213 -10.43 -15.77 9.53
C LEU A 213 -10.11 -17.23 9.25
N LEU A 214 -9.02 -17.50 8.51
CA LEU A 214 -8.53 -18.86 8.34
C LEU A 214 -7.87 -19.34 9.64
N ASP A 215 -8.43 -20.39 10.20
CA ASP A 215 -7.81 -21.10 11.35
C ASP A 215 -6.65 -21.96 10.83
N PRO A 216 -5.42 -21.70 11.27
CA PRO A 216 -4.24 -22.45 10.80
C PRO A 216 -4.21 -23.90 11.32
N THR A 217 -4.98 -24.23 12.38
CA THR A 217 -5.02 -25.57 12.96
C THR A 217 -5.88 -26.52 12.13
N ASP A 218 -7.06 -26.06 11.74
CA ASP A 218 -8.05 -26.86 11.03
C ASP A 218 -8.06 -26.58 9.52
N ASN A 219 -7.32 -25.54 9.06
CA ASN A 219 -7.35 -25.06 7.69
C ASN A 219 -8.78 -24.71 7.20
N LYS A 220 -9.60 -24.15 8.11
CA LYS A 220 -10.97 -23.75 7.82
C LYS A 220 -11.20 -22.31 8.18
N PHE A 221 -12.06 -21.65 7.43
CA PHE A 221 -12.51 -20.30 7.76
C PHE A 221 -13.54 -20.32 8.90
N ILE A 222 -13.29 -19.51 9.92
CA ILE A 222 -14.22 -19.27 11.04
C ILE A 222 -14.78 -17.85 10.92
N PRO A 223 -16.11 -17.66 11.12
CA PRO A 223 -16.71 -16.34 11.08
C PRO A 223 -16.28 -15.52 12.31
N LEU A 224 -16.00 -14.26 12.09
CA LEU A 224 -15.83 -13.29 13.15
C LEU A 224 -17.18 -12.66 13.46
N ASN A 225 -17.66 -12.86 14.67
CA ASN A 225 -18.86 -12.16 15.19
C ASN A 225 -18.42 -10.72 15.54
N ILE A 226 -18.61 -9.80 14.59
CA ILE A 226 -18.37 -8.37 14.79
C ILE A 226 -19.69 -7.70 15.17
#